data_8240bc5882911d902f4eee57d191c12a
#
_entry.id   8240bc5882911d902f4eee57d191c12a
#
_cell.length_a   1.000
_cell.length_b   1.000
_cell.length_c   1.000
_cell.angle_alpha   90.00
_cell.angle_beta   90.00
_cell.angle_gamma   90.00
#
_symmetry.space_group_name_H-M   'P 1'
#
loop_
_entity.id
_entity.type
_entity.pdbx_description
1 polymer ?
#
loop_
_entity_poly.entity_id
_entity_poly.type
_entity_poly.pdbx_seq_one_letter_code
_entity_poly.pdbx_strand_id
1 'polypeptide(L)'
;PTDSPFGFLKGKKRKLQLLGIGESPMAGVGISKNSETLTGLTALRLNQSMDYQVNWKVMAESGLTINNLNLLLGEETSFEADLILVSIGGNDVFNLTAPWVWERNLIKCINILARGGKKPLILFSPVPCVGRFPAIPNPLRMVFGYWELLLQSSLSIVMYSLEDVYLLEERFPDGREFFMDDGIHPSELAYKLWSEKLASTAIEMIEESKLLKV
;
A
#
# COMPACT_ATOMS: atom_id res chain seq x y z
N PRO A 1 -7.22 12.69 6.61
CA PRO A 1 -8.13 12.40 7.73
C PRO A 1 -7.74 13.15 9.00
N THR A 2 -8.71 13.47 9.85
CA THR A 2 -8.47 14.19 11.12
C THR A 2 -8.77 13.34 12.35
N ASP A 3 -9.30 12.15 12.15
CA ASP A 3 -9.62 11.17 13.19
C ASP A 3 -8.43 10.21 13.46
N SER A 4 -8.62 9.29 14.40
CA SER A 4 -7.57 8.35 14.80
C SER A 4 -7.10 7.46 13.65
N PRO A 5 -5.78 7.30 13.42
CA PRO A 5 -5.22 6.48 12.35
C PRO A 5 -5.26 4.99 12.67
N PHE A 6 -6.22 4.56 13.46
CA PHE A 6 -6.47 3.17 13.82
C PHE A 6 -7.95 2.93 14.07
N GLY A 7 -8.37 1.67 13.98
CA GLY A 7 -9.74 1.29 14.26
C GLY A 7 -9.90 -0.19 14.57
N PHE A 8 -11.12 -0.55 14.92
CA PHE A 8 -11.50 -1.88 15.35
C PHE A 8 -12.84 -2.27 14.73
N LEU A 9 -12.89 -3.46 14.16
CA LEU A 9 -14.10 -4.08 13.62
C LEU A 9 -14.34 -5.42 14.32
N LYS A 10 -15.51 -5.55 14.94
CA LYS A 10 -15.89 -6.76 15.68
C LYS A 10 -16.20 -7.90 14.71
N GLY A 11 -15.70 -9.07 14.98
CA GLY A 11 -15.99 -10.32 14.24
C GLY A 11 -16.06 -11.49 15.22
N LYS A 12 -16.55 -12.63 14.76
CA LYS A 12 -16.77 -13.84 15.60
C LYS A 12 -15.64 -14.84 15.50
N LYS A 13 -14.82 -14.75 14.43
CA LYS A 13 -13.75 -15.69 14.16
C LYS A 13 -12.40 -15.16 14.68
N ARG A 14 -11.34 -15.36 13.93
CA ARG A 14 -9.97 -14.99 14.29
C ARG A 14 -9.75 -13.49 14.39
N LYS A 15 -8.74 -13.10 15.16
CA LYS A 15 -8.21 -11.75 15.19
C LYS A 15 -7.21 -11.55 14.05
N LEU A 16 -7.28 -10.42 13.38
CA LEU A 16 -6.37 -9.98 12.33
C LEU A 16 -5.84 -8.59 12.69
N GLN A 17 -4.52 -8.44 12.72
CA GLN A 17 -3.83 -7.16 12.87
C GLN A 17 -3.43 -6.67 11.47
N LEU A 18 -4.07 -5.62 10.98
CA LEU A 18 -3.82 -5.01 9.68
C LEU A 18 -3.04 -3.72 9.84
N LEU A 19 -1.95 -3.57 9.10
CA LEU A 19 -1.14 -2.36 9.09
C LEU A 19 -1.06 -1.79 7.66
N GLY A 20 -1.46 -0.53 7.48
CA GLY A 20 -1.26 0.21 6.24
C GLY A 20 -0.05 1.13 6.34
N ILE A 21 0.86 1.04 5.38
CA ILE A 21 2.13 1.77 5.35
C ILE A 21 2.31 2.44 3.99
N GLY A 22 2.81 3.66 3.96
CA GLY A 22 3.19 4.28 2.69
C GLY A 22 3.06 5.79 2.61
N GLU A 23 2.78 6.25 1.40
CA GLU A 23 2.67 7.66 1.04
C GLU A 23 1.22 8.16 0.99
N SER A 24 0.97 9.26 0.30
CA SER A 24 -0.30 10.00 0.30
C SER A 24 -1.57 9.15 0.09
N PRO A 25 -1.64 8.13 -0.80
CA PRO A 25 -2.84 7.29 -0.89
C PRO A 25 -3.09 6.48 0.39
N MET A 26 -2.03 5.99 1.03
CA MET A 26 -2.17 5.25 2.28
C MET A 26 -2.47 6.18 3.47
N ALA A 27 -1.93 7.41 3.45
CA ALA A 27 -2.25 8.46 4.41
C ALA A 27 -3.69 9.01 4.25
N GLY A 28 -4.38 8.68 3.15
CA GLY A 28 -5.76 9.07 2.90
C GLY A 28 -5.91 10.55 2.52
N VAL A 29 -5.00 11.06 1.69
CA VAL A 29 -5.14 12.44 1.17
C VAL A 29 -6.46 12.58 0.44
N GLY A 30 -7.23 13.61 0.79
CA GLY A 30 -8.55 13.88 0.24
C GLY A 30 -9.70 13.14 0.92
N ILE A 31 -9.42 12.26 1.86
CA ILE A 31 -10.41 11.51 2.62
C ILE A 31 -10.57 12.13 4.02
N SER A 32 -11.80 12.26 4.49
CA SER A 32 -12.09 12.91 5.76
C SER A 32 -11.89 12.01 6.98
N LYS A 33 -12.10 10.69 6.82
CA LYS A 33 -12.02 9.71 7.91
C LYS A 33 -11.06 8.58 7.58
N ASN A 34 -10.27 8.16 8.57
CA ASN A 34 -9.36 7.03 8.41
C ASN A 34 -10.06 5.69 8.10
N SER A 35 -11.31 5.51 8.52
CA SER A 35 -12.13 4.35 8.14
C SER A 35 -12.48 4.28 6.64
N GLU A 36 -12.32 5.37 5.90
CA GLU A 36 -12.62 5.50 4.47
C GLU A 36 -11.34 5.52 3.60
N THR A 37 -10.15 5.40 4.22
CA THR A 37 -8.86 5.23 3.52
C THR A 37 -8.69 3.81 2.99
N LEU A 38 -7.61 3.56 2.23
CA LEU A 38 -7.30 2.23 1.73
C LEU A 38 -7.28 1.18 2.85
N THR A 39 -6.61 1.48 3.95
CA THR A 39 -6.50 0.54 5.09
C THR A 39 -7.85 0.31 5.76
N GLY A 40 -8.60 1.37 6.05
CA GLY A 40 -9.91 1.28 6.71
C GLY A 40 -10.94 0.52 5.88
N LEU A 41 -11.04 0.83 4.58
CA LEU A 41 -11.93 0.13 3.66
C LEU A 41 -11.52 -1.34 3.44
N THR A 42 -10.23 -1.62 3.32
CA THR A 42 -9.73 -3.00 3.22
C THR A 42 -10.06 -3.78 4.50
N ALA A 43 -9.86 -3.18 5.67
CA ALA A 43 -10.23 -3.78 6.96
C ALA A 43 -11.72 -4.13 7.02
N LEU A 44 -12.59 -3.21 6.58
CA LEU A 44 -14.03 -3.43 6.53
C LEU A 44 -14.40 -4.62 5.64
N ARG A 45 -13.80 -4.74 4.46
CA ARG A 45 -14.07 -5.83 3.52
C ARG A 45 -13.56 -7.17 4.04
N LEU A 46 -12.36 -7.20 4.65
CA LEU A 46 -11.83 -8.41 5.30
C LEU A 46 -12.75 -8.87 6.45
N ASN A 47 -13.23 -7.93 7.28
CA ASN A 47 -14.18 -8.24 8.34
C ASN A 47 -15.48 -8.83 7.79
N GLN A 48 -16.08 -8.20 6.77
CA GLN A 48 -17.35 -8.64 6.17
C GLN A 48 -17.23 -10.00 5.46
N SER A 49 -16.14 -10.25 4.74
CA SER A 49 -15.95 -11.48 3.94
C SER A 49 -15.54 -12.67 4.81
N MET A 50 -14.70 -12.45 5.81
CA MET A 50 -14.11 -13.52 6.61
C MET A 50 -14.73 -13.67 8.02
N ASP A 51 -15.54 -12.71 8.45
CA ASP A 51 -16.07 -12.60 9.83
C ASP A 51 -14.93 -12.55 10.88
N TYR A 52 -13.79 -11.96 10.50
CA TYR A 52 -12.67 -11.76 11.40
C TYR A 52 -12.85 -10.51 12.25
N GLN A 53 -12.36 -10.54 13.48
CA GLN A 53 -12.13 -9.33 14.25
C GLN A 53 -10.89 -8.63 13.66
N VAL A 54 -11.05 -7.44 13.10
CA VAL A 54 -9.94 -6.71 12.47
C VAL A 54 -9.57 -5.50 13.30
N ASN A 55 -8.33 -5.46 13.78
CA ASN A 55 -7.69 -4.25 14.29
C ASN A 55 -6.83 -3.70 13.16
N TRP A 56 -6.96 -2.43 12.85
CA TRP A 56 -6.16 -1.81 11.80
C TRP A 56 -5.49 -0.52 12.28
N LYS A 57 -4.32 -0.24 11.72
CA LYS A 57 -3.54 0.98 11.97
C LYS A 57 -2.94 1.49 10.65
N VAL A 58 -2.81 2.80 10.54
CA VAL A 58 -2.12 3.46 9.43
C VAL A 58 -0.83 4.11 9.94
N MET A 59 0.28 3.87 9.24
CA MET A 59 1.57 4.52 9.41
C MET A 59 2.01 5.06 8.04
N ALA A 60 1.51 6.23 7.70
CA ALA A 60 1.72 6.81 6.36
C ALA A 60 1.80 8.32 6.45
N GLU A 61 2.58 8.90 5.55
CA GLU A 61 2.74 10.35 5.44
C GLU A 61 2.84 10.76 3.97
N SER A 62 2.20 11.88 3.61
CA SER A 62 2.26 12.40 2.25
C SER A 62 3.68 12.87 1.90
N GLY A 63 4.10 12.59 0.66
CA GLY A 63 5.42 13.00 0.16
C GLY A 63 6.56 12.03 0.46
N LEU A 64 6.31 10.92 1.14
CA LEU A 64 7.37 9.93 1.41
C LEU A 64 7.89 9.28 0.14
N THR A 65 9.20 9.17 0.04
CA THR A 65 9.91 8.21 -0.82
C THR A 65 10.18 6.93 -0.04
N ILE A 66 10.56 5.87 -0.74
CA ILE A 66 10.95 4.59 -0.09
C ILE A 66 12.09 4.77 0.92
N ASN A 67 13.01 5.68 0.66
CA ASN A 67 14.11 5.96 1.58
C ASN A 67 13.60 6.62 2.87
N ASN A 68 12.72 7.60 2.77
CA ASN A 68 12.15 8.30 3.92
C ASN A 68 11.20 7.37 4.70
N LEU A 69 10.46 6.51 4.00
CA LEU A 69 9.67 5.46 4.63
C LEU A 69 10.55 4.53 5.47
N ASN A 70 11.71 4.11 4.94
CA ASN A 70 12.66 3.27 5.69
C ASN A 70 13.24 3.95 6.94
N LEU A 71 13.39 5.27 6.92
CA LEU A 71 13.80 6.02 8.10
C LEU A 71 12.70 6.03 9.15
N LEU A 72 11.47 6.33 8.75
CA LEU A 72 10.30 6.31 9.63
C LEU A 72 10.09 4.93 10.28
N LEU A 73 10.14 3.86 9.48
CA LEU A 73 9.97 2.49 9.96
C LEU A 73 11.15 2.00 10.80
N GLY A 74 12.34 2.53 10.57
CA GLY A 74 13.56 2.13 11.29
C GLY A 74 13.58 2.50 12.77
N GLU A 75 12.70 3.39 13.22
CA GLU A 75 12.51 3.76 14.63
C GLU A 75 11.70 2.70 15.39
N GLU A 76 10.92 1.86 14.69
CA GLU A 76 10.15 0.79 15.30
C GLU A 76 10.99 -0.48 15.49
N THR A 77 10.83 -1.11 16.63
CA THR A 77 11.58 -2.34 16.97
C THR A 77 10.94 -3.60 16.41
N SER A 78 9.61 -3.60 16.26
CA SER A 78 8.82 -4.72 15.71
C SER A 78 7.45 -4.25 15.24
N PHE A 79 6.87 -5.00 14.30
CA PHE A 79 5.50 -4.79 13.83
C PHE A 79 4.63 -5.98 14.24
N GLU A 80 3.66 -5.75 15.12
CA GLU A 80 2.66 -6.74 15.49
C GLU A 80 1.52 -6.76 14.47
N ALA A 81 1.82 -7.17 13.24
CA ALA A 81 0.84 -7.26 12.15
C ALA A 81 0.79 -8.67 11.58
N ASP A 82 -0.41 -9.10 11.19
CA ASP A 82 -0.64 -10.32 10.42
C ASP A 82 -0.54 -10.04 8.92
N LEU A 83 -1.04 -8.87 8.53
CA LEU A 83 -1.06 -8.39 7.15
C LEU A 83 -0.59 -6.95 7.12
N ILE A 84 0.33 -6.64 6.21
CA ILE A 84 0.83 -5.29 5.95
C ILE A 84 0.50 -4.91 4.50
N LEU A 85 -0.19 -3.80 4.32
CA LEU A 85 -0.43 -3.19 3.02
C LEU A 85 0.59 -2.09 2.80
N VAL A 86 1.28 -2.08 1.67
CA VAL A 86 2.28 -1.06 1.33
C VAL A 86 1.91 -0.35 0.03
N SER A 87 1.82 0.98 0.07
CA SER A 87 1.63 1.82 -1.12
C SER A 87 2.67 2.93 -1.13
N ILE A 88 3.63 2.81 -2.04
CA ILE A 88 4.81 3.70 -2.14
C ILE A 88 5.30 3.74 -3.58
N GLY A 89 5.98 4.80 -3.98
CA GLY A 89 6.71 4.89 -5.25
C GLY A 89 6.33 6.08 -6.12
N GLY A 90 5.18 6.70 -5.93
CA GLY A 90 4.80 7.89 -6.71
C GLY A 90 5.79 9.04 -6.51
N ASN A 91 6.17 9.31 -5.26
CA ASN A 91 7.20 10.32 -4.96
C ASN A 91 8.60 9.89 -5.44
N ASP A 92 8.90 8.61 -5.47
CA ASP A 92 10.14 8.09 -6.05
C ASP A 92 10.20 8.33 -7.57
N VAL A 93 9.06 8.20 -8.28
CA VAL A 93 8.97 8.56 -9.70
C VAL A 93 9.21 10.06 -9.88
N PHE A 94 8.56 10.92 -9.10
CA PHE A 94 8.75 12.38 -9.18
C PHE A 94 10.19 12.81 -8.87
N ASN A 95 10.85 12.13 -7.94
CA ASN A 95 12.25 12.38 -7.59
C ASN A 95 13.25 11.68 -8.50
N LEU A 96 12.78 10.98 -9.53
CA LEU A 96 13.63 10.19 -10.43
C LEU A 96 14.58 9.27 -9.66
N THR A 97 14.08 8.63 -8.59
CA THR A 97 14.88 7.67 -7.80
C THR A 97 15.44 6.59 -8.73
N ALA A 98 16.75 6.40 -8.71
CA ALA A 98 17.39 5.44 -9.61
C ALA A 98 16.92 4.00 -9.30
N PRO A 99 16.63 3.14 -10.31
CA PRO A 99 16.08 1.79 -10.10
C PRO A 99 16.88 0.94 -9.10
N TRP A 100 18.19 0.96 -9.16
CA TRP A 100 19.03 0.21 -8.20
C TRP A 100 18.99 0.75 -6.76
N VAL A 101 18.71 2.06 -6.58
CA VAL A 101 18.49 2.67 -5.26
C VAL A 101 17.12 2.25 -4.74
N TRP A 102 16.11 2.27 -5.62
CA TRP A 102 14.76 1.80 -5.36
C TRP A 102 14.76 0.34 -4.89
N GLU A 103 15.34 -0.59 -5.67
CA GLU A 103 15.46 -2.02 -5.33
C GLU A 103 16.11 -2.25 -3.97
N ARG A 104 17.24 -1.62 -3.72
CA ARG A 104 17.96 -1.72 -2.44
C ARG A 104 17.09 -1.27 -1.28
N ASN A 105 16.34 -0.18 -1.45
CA ASN A 105 15.48 0.36 -0.40
C ASN A 105 14.20 -0.48 -0.24
N LEU A 106 13.66 -1.09 -1.30
CA LEU A 106 12.56 -2.06 -1.20
C LEU A 106 12.97 -3.27 -0.33
N ILE A 107 14.11 -3.87 -0.63
CA ILE A 107 14.64 -5.00 0.15
C ILE A 107 14.86 -4.58 1.61
N LYS A 108 15.41 -3.38 1.85
CA LYS A 108 15.56 -2.84 3.19
C LYS A 108 14.21 -2.67 3.89
N CYS A 109 13.20 -2.13 3.20
CA CYS A 109 11.84 -1.97 3.72
C CYS A 109 11.26 -3.31 4.18
N ILE A 110 11.28 -4.30 3.30
CA ILE A 110 10.77 -5.65 3.58
C ILE A 110 11.48 -6.26 4.80
N ASN A 111 12.81 -6.14 4.86
CA ASN A 111 13.60 -6.63 6.00
C ASN A 111 13.24 -5.90 7.32
N ILE A 112 12.89 -4.62 7.26
CA ILE A 112 12.40 -3.89 8.43
C ILE A 112 11.03 -4.42 8.86
N LEU A 113 10.10 -4.57 7.91
CA LEU A 113 8.74 -5.04 8.18
C LEU A 113 8.70 -6.50 8.69
N ALA A 114 9.65 -7.30 8.29
CA ALA A 114 9.79 -8.68 8.75
C ALA A 114 10.48 -8.82 10.12
N ARG A 115 10.85 -7.70 10.77
CA ARG A 115 11.44 -7.74 12.12
C ARG A 115 10.39 -8.14 13.16
N GLY A 116 10.80 -8.99 14.09
CA GLY A 116 9.95 -9.44 15.17
C GLY A 116 9.72 -10.96 15.14
N GLY A 117 8.96 -11.46 16.12
CA GLY A 117 8.71 -12.91 16.26
C GLY A 117 7.64 -13.46 15.31
N LYS A 118 6.89 -12.62 14.63
CA LYS A 118 5.82 -12.96 13.71
C LYS A 118 6.19 -12.52 12.28
N LYS A 119 6.08 -13.44 11.33
CA LYS A 119 6.23 -13.11 9.91
C LYS A 119 4.90 -12.60 9.37
N PRO A 120 4.76 -11.31 9.01
CA PRO A 120 3.54 -10.82 8.39
C PRO A 120 3.45 -11.25 6.92
N LEU A 121 2.23 -11.35 6.40
CA LEU A 121 2.00 -11.29 4.96
C LEU A 121 2.13 -9.83 4.53
N ILE A 122 2.91 -9.56 3.47
CA ILE A 122 3.14 -8.20 2.99
C ILE A 122 2.60 -8.08 1.57
N LEU A 123 1.64 -7.16 1.37
CA LEU A 123 1.04 -6.89 0.07
C LEU A 123 1.41 -5.48 -0.39
N PHE A 124 2.20 -5.39 -1.45
CA PHE A 124 2.53 -4.14 -2.12
C PHE A 124 1.49 -3.79 -3.17
N SER A 125 1.09 -2.54 -3.21
CA SER A 125 0.43 -1.95 -4.37
C SER A 125 1.44 -1.70 -5.48
N PRO A 126 1.03 -1.72 -6.77
CA PRO A 126 1.91 -1.30 -7.86
C PRO A 126 2.34 0.16 -7.71
N VAL A 127 3.44 0.53 -8.33
CA VAL A 127 3.86 1.93 -8.45
C VAL A 127 2.73 2.72 -9.13
N PRO A 128 2.30 3.87 -8.57
CA PRO A 128 1.25 4.67 -9.18
C PRO A 128 1.56 5.04 -10.63
N CYS A 129 0.54 4.98 -11.50
CA CYS A 129 0.67 5.29 -12.93
C CYS A 129 0.86 6.79 -13.18
N VAL A 130 1.98 7.35 -12.74
CA VAL A 130 2.29 8.79 -12.78
C VAL A 130 2.23 9.34 -14.20
N GLY A 131 2.61 8.55 -15.20
CA GLY A 131 2.48 8.90 -16.60
C GLY A 131 1.03 9.11 -17.09
N ARG A 132 0.02 8.80 -16.26
CA ARG A 132 -1.41 8.99 -16.55
C ARG A 132 -2.06 10.08 -15.70
N PHE A 133 -1.31 10.73 -14.81
CA PHE A 133 -1.87 11.77 -13.94
C PHE A 133 -2.33 12.98 -14.75
N PRO A 134 -3.61 13.39 -14.62
CA PRO A 134 -4.16 14.52 -15.38
C PRO A 134 -3.41 15.84 -15.18
N ALA A 135 -2.84 16.06 -13.99
CA ALA A 135 -2.11 17.28 -13.66
C ALA A 135 -0.76 17.42 -14.38
N ILE A 136 -0.20 16.33 -14.90
CA ILE A 136 1.15 16.34 -15.46
C ILE A 136 1.11 16.64 -16.96
N PRO A 137 1.69 17.77 -17.44
CA PRO A 137 1.74 18.11 -18.85
C PRO A 137 2.85 17.34 -19.58
N ASN A 138 2.74 17.26 -20.93
CA ASN A 138 3.84 16.83 -21.76
C ASN A 138 4.92 17.95 -21.83
N PRO A 139 6.23 17.61 -21.91
CA PRO A 139 6.80 16.25 -22.02
C PRO A 139 7.03 15.53 -20.69
N LEU A 140 6.78 16.14 -19.53
CA LEU A 140 7.04 15.56 -18.22
C LEU A 140 6.29 14.24 -18.01
N ARG A 141 5.05 14.17 -18.53
CA ARG A 141 4.24 12.95 -18.49
C ARG A 141 4.96 11.74 -19.12
N MET A 142 5.66 11.96 -20.23
CA MET A 142 6.41 10.89 -20.90
C MET A 142 7.63 10.47 -20.06
N VAL A 143 8.35 11.43 -19.48
CA VAL A 143 9.51 11.17 -18.64
C VAL A 143 9.11 10.37 -17.40
N PHE A 144 8.12 10.84 -16.67
CA PHE A 144 7.65 10.15 -15.45
C PHE A 144 7.00 8.81 -15.76
N GLY A 145 6.26 8.69 -16.87
CA GLY A 145 5.69 7.42 -17.30
C GLY A 145 6.77 6.38 -17.63
N TYR A 146 7.86 6.79 -18.27
CA TYR A 146 9.00 5.88 -18.49
C TYR A 146 9.68 5.50 -17.17
N TRP A 147 9.87 6.46 -16.26
CA TRP A 147 10.48 6.19 -14.96
C TRP A 147 9.62 5.27 -14.09
N GLU A 148 8.31 5.48 -14.08
CA GLU A 148 7.32 4.58 -13.46
C GLU A 148 7.49 3.13 -13.91
N LEU A 149 7.61 2.91 -15.23
CA LEU A 149 7.82 1.56 -15.78
C LEU A 149 9.11 0.90 -15.28
N LEU A 150 10.18 1.67 -15.15
CA LEU A 150 11.45 1.17 -14.60
C LEU A 150 11.29 0.77 -13.13
N LEU A 151 10.68 1.64 -12.31
CA LEU A 151 10.48 1.34 -10.89
C LEU A 151 9.50 0.18 -10.69
N GLN A 152 8.43 0.11 -11.51
CA GLN A 152 7.49 -1.02 -11.47
C GLN A 152 8.15 -2.34 -11.83
N SER A 153 9.03 -2.36 -12.85
CA SER A 153 9.79 -3.56 -13.23
C SER A 153 10.68 -4.03 -12.08
N SER A 154 11.40 -3.12 -11.46
CA SER A 154 12.22 -3.42 -10.28
C SER A 154 11.39 -3.92 -9.10
N LEU A 155 10.22 -3.29 -8.84
CA LEU A 155 9.29 -3.76 -7.81
C LEU A 155 8.86 -5.20 -8.07
N SER A 156 8.46 -5.53 -9.29
CA SER A 156 8.04 -6.88 -9.66
C SER A 156 9.17 -7.90 -9.47
N ILE A 157 10.38 -7.58 -9.90
CA ILE A 157 11.55 -8.47 -9.74
C ILE A 157 11.80 -8.76 -8.25
N VAL A 158 11.78 -7.74 -7.41
CA VAL A 158 12.01 -7.91 -5.97
C VAL A 158 10.90 -8.75 -5.34
N MET A 159 9.63 -8.46 -5.65
CA MET A 159 8.49 -9.18 -5.06
C MET A 159 8.48 -10.66 -5.44
N TYR A 160 8.70 -10.99 -6.72
CA TYR A 160 8.73 -12.39 -7.18
C TYR A 160 9.95 -13.20 -6.68
N SER A 161 10.95 -12.53 -6.11
CA SER A 161 12.14 -13.21 -5.54
C SER A 161 12.00 -13.57 -4.07
N LEU A 162 10.91 -13.17 -3.41
CA LEU A 162 10.72 -13.28 -1.96
C LEU A 162 9.48 -14.12 -1.60
N GLU A 163 9.56 -14.86 -0.51
CA GLU A 163 8.42 -15.56 0.08
C GLU A 163 7.64 -14.62 1.01
N ASP A 164 6.32 -14.85 1.14
CA ASP A 164 5.39 -14.08 2.00
C ASP A 164 5.29 -12.58 1.64
N VAL A 165 5.78 -12.19 0.46
CA VAL A 165 5.67 -10.84 -0.10
C VAL A 165 4.96 -10.92 -1.44
N TYR A 166 3.92 -10.15 -1.60
CA TYR A 166 3.01 -10.20 -2.73
C TYR A 166 2.89 -8.83 -3.40
N LEU A 167 2.61 -8.83 -4.67
CA LEU A 167 2.34 -7.63 -5.46
C LEU A 167 0.90 -7.70 -5.97
N LEU A 168 0.12 -6.64 -5.73
CA LEU A 168 -1.17 -6.49 -6.39
C LEU A 168 -0.93 -6.31 -7.89
N GLU A 169 -1.42 -7.24 -8.70
CA GLU A 169 -1.17 -7.22 -10.15
C GLU A 169 -1.98 -6.13 -10.88
N GLU A 170 -3.16 -5.83 -10.36
CA GLU A 170 -4.06 -4.87 -10.97
C GLU A 170 -3.58 -3.43 -10.75
N ARG A 171 -3.39 -2.73 -11.86
CA ARG A 171 -3.05 -1.31 -11.85
C ARG A 171 -4.28 -0.44 -11.58
N PHE A 172 -4.01 0.77 -11.13
CA PHE A 172 -5.02 1.81 -10.97
C PHE A 172 -5.79 2.05 -12.29
N PRO A 173 -7.13 2.14 -12.26
CA PRO A 173 -7.92 2.33 -13.46
C PRO A 173 -7.66 3.68 -14.12
N ASP A 174 -7.86 3.74 -15.44
CA ASP A 174 -7.79 4.95 -16.24
C ASP A 174 -9.11 5.74 -16.17
N GLY A 175 -9.02 7.06 -16.15
CA GLY A 175 -10.17 7.95 -16.20
C GLY A 175 -10.02 9.13 -15.23
N ARG A 176 -10.54 10.30 -15.63
CA ARG A 176 -10.46 11.53 -14.81
C ARG A 176 -11.23 11.39 -13.49
N GLU A 177 -12.29 10.60 -13.50
CA GLU A 177 -13.16 10.30 -12.35
C GLU A 177 -12.45 9.58 -11.20
N PHE A 178 -11.32 8.94 -11.48
CA PHE A 178 -10.50 8.27 -10.45
C PHE A 178 -9.52 9.20 -9.75
N PHE A 179 -9.46 10.46 -10.18
CA PHE A 179 -8.60 11.47 -9.58
C PHE A 179 -9.42 12.57 -8.93
N MET A 180 -8.88 13.14 -7.88
CA MET A 180 -9.38 14.39 -7.28
C MET A 180 -9.20 15.57 -8.26
N ASP A 181 -9.69 16.75 -7.86
CA ASP A 181 -9.57 17.97 -8.67
C ASP A 181 -8.11 18.37 -8.95
N ASP A 182 -7.19 18.00 -8.07
CA ASP A 182 -5.76 18.23 -8.25
C ASP A 182 -5.14 17.38 -9.37
N GLY A 183 -5.84 16.35 -9.86
CA GLY A 183 -5.38 15.46 -10.93
C GLY A 183 -4.19 14.58 -10.58
N ILE A 184 -3.92 14.38 -9.28
CA ILE A 184 -2.81 13.58 -8.75
C ILE A 184 -3.34 12.52 -7.79
N HIS A 185 -4.09 12.93 -6.76
CA HIS A 185 -4.56 12.04 -5.72
C HIS A 185 -5.80 11.25 -6.14
N PRO A 186 -5.97 10.04 -5.61
CA PRO A 186 -7.12 9.20 -5.90
C PRO A 186 -8.43 9.84 -5.41
N SER A 187 -9.50 9.75 -6.20
CA SER A 187 -10.85 10.12 -5.76
C SER A 187 -11.42 9.07 -4.77
N GLU A 188 -12.52 9.41 -4.09
CA GLU A 188 -13.23 8.44 -3.22
C GLU A 188 -13.63 7.16 -3.97
N LEU A 189 -14.01 7.28 -5.25
CA LEU A 189 -14.31 6.12 -6.10
C LEU A 189 -13.07 5.23 -6.28
N ALA A 190 -11.93 5.84 -6.51
CA ALA A 190 -10.66 5.14 -6.65
C ALA A 190 -10.26 4.43 -5.35
N TYR A 191 -10.40 5.08 -4.20
CA TYR A 191 -10.17 4.46 -2.89
C TYR A 191 -11.03 3.21 -2.68
N LYS A 192 -12.31 3.27 -3.06
CA LYS A 192 -13.24 2.13 -2.95
C LYS A 192 -12.81 0.96 -3.82
N LEU A 193 -12.55 1.20 -5.11
CA LEU A 193 -12.13 0.15 -6.04
C LEU A 193 -10.77 -0.44 -5.68
N TRP A 194 -9.83 0.40 -5.30
CA TRP A 194 -8.50 -0.07 -4.91
C TRP A 194 -8.54 -0.92 -3.64
N SER A 195 -9.33 -0.49 -2.64
CA SER A 195 -9.52 -1.29 -1.42
C SER A 195 -10.23 -2.63 -1.67
N GLU A 196 -11.11 -2.71 -2.68
CA GLU A 196 -11.72 -3.98 -3.12
C GLU A 196 -10.66 -4.97 -3.61
N LYS A 197 -9.76 -4.49 -4.46
CA LYS A 197 -8.69 -5.32 -5.01
C LYS A 197 -7.71 -5.76 -3.93
N LEU A 198 -7.28 -4.82 -3.08
CA LEU A 198 -6.43 -5.15 -1.92
C LEU A 198 -7.07 -6.21 -1.03
N ALA A 199 -8.37 -6.08 -0.74
CA ALA A 199 -9.07 -7.04 0.11
C ALA A 199 -9.19 -8.42 -0.56
N SER A 200 -9.53 -8.48 -1.85
CA SER A 200 -9.64 -9.76 -2.58
C SER A 200 -8.31 -10.50 -2.59
N THR A 201 -7.22 -9.83 -2.97
CA THR A 201 -5.87 -10.42 -2.94
C THR A 201 -5.46 -10.82 -1.53
N ALA A 202 -5.74 -9.98 -0.54
CA ALA A 202 -5.41 -10.30 0.86
C ALA A 202 -6.18 -11.54 1.38
N ILE A 203 -7.43 -11.74 0.96
CA ILE A 203 -8.22 -12.94 1.31
C ILE A 203 -7.54 -14.19 0.71
N GLU A 204 -7.19 -14.16 -0.58
CA GLU A 204 -6.48 -15.25 -1.25
C GLU A 204 -5.16 -15.59 -0.53
N MET A 205 -4.34 -14.58 -0.22
CA MET A 205 -3.09 -14.75 0.53
C MET A 205 -3.31 -15.38 1.90
N ILE A 206 -4.34 -14.95 2.64
CA ILE A 206 -4.67 -15.48 3.96
C ILE A 206 -5.13 -16.94 3.87
N GLU A 207 -5.91 -17.29 2.86
CA GLU A 207 -6.41 -18.65 2.64
C GLU A 207 -5.29 -19.62 2.23
N GLU A 208 -4.35 -19.17 1.40
CA GLU A 208 -3.20 -19.95 0.96
C GLU A 208 -2.13 -20.07 2.05
N SER A 209 -1.99 -19.05 2.89
CA SER A 209 -0.94 -19.04 3.92
C SER A 209 -1.19 -20.08 5.00
N LYS A 210 -0.15 -20.82 5.36
CA LYS A 210 -0.17 -21.77 6.49
C LYS A 210 -0.16 -21.05 7.87
N LEU A 211 0.17 -19.75 7.88
CA LEU A 211 0.35 -18.95 9.10
C LEU A 211 -0.98 -18.67 9.83
N LEU A 212 -2.08 -18.56 9.11
CA LEU A 212 -3.40 -18.24 9.68
C LEU A 212 -4.34 -19.45 9.76
N LYS A 213 -3.86 -20.64 9.40
CA LYS A 213 -4.62 -21.91 9.45
C LYS A 213 -4.46 -22.67 10.79
N VAL A 214 -3.70 -22.14 11.76
CA VAL A 214 -3.47 -22.78 13.09
C VAL A 214 -4.39 -22.18 14.14
#